data_9b3d58549d6c7871ca06e7c124cf595d
#
_entry.id   9b3d58549d6c7871ca06e7c124cf595d
#
_cell.length_a   1.000
_cell.length_b   1.000
_cell.length_c   1.000
_cell.angle_alpha   90.00
_cell.angle_beta   90.00
_cell.angle_gamma   90.00
#
_symmetry.space_group_name_H-M   'P 1'
#
loop_
_entity.id
_entity.type
_entity.pdbx_description
1 polymer ?
#
loop_
_entity_poly.entity_id
_entity_poly.type
_entity_poly.pdbx_seq_one_letter_code
_entity_poly.pdbx_strand_id
1 'polypeptide(L)' 'MKMWKSKSWQLEVTGVDGNVQLFGVNIFDYDWVDTKNRVEVNDLSYAVPVYTVIIDGEKYEFAAGERSNCVWNFYLSKY' A
#
# COMPACT_ATOMS: atom_id res chain seq x y z
N MET A 1 -21.22 -8.79 16.19
CA MET A 1 -19.99 -8.21 15.73
C MET A 1 -19.90 -8.21 14.21
N LYS A 2 -19.42 -7.15 13.71
CA LYS A 2 -19.29 -7.05 12.29
C LYS A 2 -18.16 -7.92 11.78
N MET A 3 -18.50 -8.77 10.87
CA MET A 3 -17.51 -9.61 10.27
C MET A 3 -16.94 -8.88 9.06
N TRP A 4 -15.71 -8.53 9.13
CA TRP A 4 -15.08 -7.88 8.00
C TRP A 4 -14.86 -8.86 6.89
N LYS A 5 -15.37 -8.52 5.75
CA LYS A 5 -14.97 -9.21 4.56
C LYS A 5 -13.58 -8.74 4.27
N SER A 6 -12.62 -9.53 4.56
CA SER A 6 -11.23 -9.13 4.41
C SER A 6 -10.92 -8.83 2.97
N LYS A 7 -10.32 -7.69 2.75
CA LYS A 7 -9.67 -7.45 1.49
C LYS A 7 -8.40 -8.28 1.45
N SER A 8 -8.12 -8.82 0.32
CA SER A 8 -6.87 -9.52 0.11
C SER A 8 -5.81 -8.50 -0.26
N TRP A 9 -4.77 -8.42 0.52
CA TRP A 9 -3.69 -7.45 0.30
C TRP A 9 -2.54 -8.17 -0.35
N GLN A 10 -2.36 -7.91 -1.63
CA GLN A 10 -1.37 -8.59 -2.45
C GLN A 10 -0.14 -7.71 -2.59
N LEU A 11 1.02 -8.28 -2.36
CA LEU A 11 2.26 -7.56 -2.57
C LEU A 11 2.42 -7.27 -4.06
N GLU A 12 2.48 -6.00 -4.41
CA GLU A 12 2.61 -5.60 -5.81
C GLU A 12 4.05 -5.24 -6.15
N VAL A 13 4.71 -4.53 -5.24
CA VAL A 13 6.04 -4.07 -5.56
C VAL A 13 6.85 -3.86 -4.28
N THR A 14 8.14 -4.07 -4.39
CA THR A 14 9.09 -3.73 -3.35
C THR A 14 10.09 -2.76 -3.95
N GLY A 15 10.36 -1.67 -3.26
CA GLY A 15 11.28 -0.67 -3.77
C GLY A 15 11.97 0.09 -2.65
N VAL A 16 12.82 1.00 -3.04
CA VAL A 16 13.54 1.83 -2.09
C VAL A 16 12.94 3.24 -2.10
N ASP A 17 13.23 3.98 -1.04
CA ASP A 17 12.75 5.35 -0.93
C ASP A 17 13.04 6.15 -2.19
N GLY A 18 12.02 6.87 -2.65
CA GLY A 18 12.16 7.75 -3.80
C GLY A 18 12.05 7.06 -5.14
N ASN A 19 11.95 5.74 -5.17
CA ASN A 19 11.90 5.04 -6.45
C ASN A 19 11.12 3.73 -6.32
N VAL A 20 9.80 3.83 -6.26
CA VAL A 20 8.94 2.67 -6.25
C VAL A 20 7.96 2.79 -7.40
N GLN A 21 8.00 1.83 -8.31
CA GLN A 21 7.15 1.83 -9.49
C GLN A 21 5.92 0.97 -9.27
N LEU A 22 4.76 1.57 -9.49
CA LEU A 22 3.49 0.89 -9.33
C LEU A 22 2.57 1.42 -10.42
N PHE A 23 1.87 0.55 -11.12
CA PHE A 23 1.01 0.94 -12.25
C PHE A 23 1.79 1.70 -13.33
N GLY A 24 3.08 1.43 -13.45
CA GLY A 24 3.89 2.08 -14.47
C GLY A 24 4.37 3.48 -14.13
N VAL A 25 4.09 3.96 -12.92
CA VAL A 25 4.51 5.30 -12.49
C VAL A 25 5.25 5.18 -11.17
N ASN A 26 6.06 6.19 -10.87
CA ASN A 26 6.70 6.26 -9.57
C ASN A 26 5.68 6.82 -8.59
N ILE A 27 5.29 5.99 -7.65
CA ILE A 27 4.20 6.35 -6.75
C ILE A 27 4.55 7.54 -5.84
N PHE A 28 5.85 7.81 -5.64
CA PHE A 28 6.26 8.97 -4.86
C PHE A 28 6.02 10.30 -5.58
N ASP A 29 5.67 10.26 -6.86
CA ASP A 29 5.31 11.47 -7.60
C ASP A 29 3.86 11.89 -7.37
N TYR A 30 3.10 11.11 -6.61
CA TYR A 30 1.69 11.38 -6.38
C TYR A 30 1.41 11.66 -4.93
N ASP A 31 0.33 12.39 -4.67
CA ASP A 31 -0.11 12.66 -3.30
C ASP A 31 -0.87 11.47 -2.76
N TRP A 32 -0.49 11.05 -1.58
CA TRP A 32 -1.14 9.97 -0.88
C TRP A 32 -2.00 10.54 0.24
N VAL A 33 -3.16 9.98 0.42
CA VAL A 33 -4.03 10.36 1.52
C VAL A 33 -4.04 9.23 2.54
N ASP A 34 -3.61 9.52 3.76
CA ASP A 34 -3.63 8.55 4.85
C ASP A 34 -5.07 8.35 5.29
N THR A 35 -5.56 7.12 5.18
CA THR A 35 -6.93 6.82 5.56
C THR A 35 -7.12 6.68 7.07
N LYS A 36 -6.03 6.69 7.83
CA LYS A 36 -6.03 6.44 9.28
C LYS A 36 -6.35 5.01 9.65
N ASN A 37 -6.43 4.13 8.67
CA ASN A 37 -6.65 2.71 8.91
C ASN A 37 -5.33 1.97 8.82
N ARG A 38 -5.32 0.77 9.41
CA ARG A 38 -4.17 -0.11 9.35
C ARG A 38 -4.64 -1.52 9.05
N VAL A 39 -3.79 -2.28 8.37
CA VAL A 39 -4.10 -3.67 8.04
C VAL A 39 -2.88 -4.52 8.30
N GLU A 40 -3.13 -5.80 8.53
CA GLU A 40 -2.07 -6.78 8.66
C GLU A 40 -1.84 -7.45 7.32
N VAL A 41 -0.59 -7.61 6.99
CA VAL A 41 -0.20 -8.30 5.75
C VAL A 41 0.71 -9.45 6.12
N ASN A 42 0.80 -10.43 5.22
CA ASN A 42 1.54 -11.65 5.52
C ASN A 42 3.04 -11.46 5.63
N ASP A 43 3.55 -10.47 4.94
CA ASP A 43 5.00 -10.31 4.81
C ASP A 43 5.62 -9.47 5.89
N LEU A 44 4.81 -8.82 6.71
CA LEU A 44 5.30 -7.94 7.75
C LEU A 44 4.65 -8.32 9.08
N SER A 45 5.39 -8.12 10.15
CA SER A 45 4.96 -8.56 11.47
C SER A 45 4.16 -7.50 12.22
N TYR A 46 3.87 -6.37 11.58
CA TYR A 46 3.13 -5.30 12.21
C TYR A 46 2.06 -4.79 11.26
N ALA A 47 1.03 -4.14 11.82
CA ALA A 47 -0.03 -3.55 11.01
C ALA A 47 0.52 -2.32 10.29
N VAL A 48 0.21 -2.21 9.02
CA VAL A 48 0.75 -1.14 8.18
C VAL A 48 -0.36 -0.18 7.78
N PRO A 49 -0.02 1.09 7.57
CA PRO A 49 -1.02 2.10 7.22
C PRO A 49 -1.58 1.89 5.82
N VAL A 50 -2.82 2.33 5.65
CA VAL A 50 -3.52 2.24 4.38
C VAL A 50 -3.68 3.65 3.82
N TYR A 51 -3.38 3.80 2.55
CA TYR A 51 -3.43 5.07 1.85
C TYR A 51 -4.30 4.95 0.62
N THR A 52 -4.77 6.10 0.15
CA THR A 52 -5.39 6.19 -1.16
C THR A 52 -4.59 7.13 -2.03
N VAL A 53 -4.61 6.88 -3.32
CA VAL A 53 -3.92 7.70 -4.30
C VAL A 53 -4.75 7.71 -5.57
N ILE A 54 -4.74 8.83 -6.28
CA ILE A 54 -5.43 8.93 -7.57
C ILE A 54 -4.38 8.99 -8.65
N ILE A 55 -4.44 8.03 -9.56
CA ILE A 55 -3.52 7.93 -10.69
C ILE A 55 -4.36 7.88 -11.94
N ASP A 56 -4.14 8.84 -12.84
CA ASP A 56 -4.89 8.95 -14.09
C ASP A 56 -6.39 8.94 -13.88
N GLY A 57 -6.84 9.61 -12.82
CA GLY A 57 -8.25 9.72 -12.53
C GLY A 57 -8.85 8.53 -11.79
N GLU A 58 -8.08 7.48 -11.56
CA GLU A 58 -8.54 6.29 -10.85
C GLU A 58 -8.03 6.29 -9.43
N LYS A 59 -8.92 5.99 -8.50
CA LYS A 59 -8.57 5.95 -7.09
C LYS A 59 -8.16 4.54 -6.70
N TYR A 60 -6.98 4.42 -6.13
CA TYR A 60 -6.46 3.14 -5.68
C TYR A 60 -6.25 3.17 -4.17
N GLU A 61 -6.43 2.02 -3.56
CA GLU A 61 -6.20 1.84 -2.14
C GLU A 61 -5.04 0.87 -1.97
N PHE A 62 -4.05 1.27 -1.20
CA PHE A 62 -2.89 0.41 -1.00
C PHE A 62 -2.37 0.57 0.42
N ALA A 63 -1.64 -0.45 0.86
CA ALA A 63 -0.95 -0.43 2.14
C ALA A 63 0.54 -0.36 1.87
N ALA A 64 1.26 0.39 2.68
CA ALA A 64 2.69 0.53 2.50
C ALA A 64 3.38 0.36 3.83
N GLY A 65 4.38 -0.50 3.86
CA GLY A 65 5.13 -0.74 5.07
C GLY A 65 6.61 -0.88 4.79
N GLU A 66 7.41 -0.38 5.71
CA GLU A 66 8.86 -0.48 5.58
C GLU A 66 9.28 -1.89 5.98
N ARG A 67 9.93 -2.55 5.06
CA ARG A 67 10.37 -3.92 5.25
C ARG A 67 11.74 -3.98 5.89
N SER A 68 12.63 -3.08 5.49
CA SER A 68 13.93 -2.95 6.07
C SER A 68 14.38 -1.52 5.81
N ASN A 69 15.59 -1.20 6.16
CA ASN A 69 16.07 0.18 6.05
C ASN A 69 15.86 0.71 4.62
N CYS A 70 14.97 1.69 4.48
CA CYS A 70 14.64 2.34 3.21
C CYS A 70 14.04 1.44 2.15
N VAL A 71 13.66 0.21 2.50
CA VAL A 71 13.04 -0.71 1.57
C VAL A 71 11.58 -0.89 1.97
N TRP A 72 10.67 -0.67 1.03
CA TRP A 72 9.24 -0.65 1.30
C TRP A 72 8.52 -1.72 0.49
N ASN A 73 7.53 -2.32 1.11
CA ASN A 73 6.57 -3.18 0.41
C ASN A 73 5.29 -2.41 0.19
N PHE A 74 4.73 -2.53 -0.99
CA PHE A 74 3.47 -1.91 -1.34
C PHE A 74 2.46 -3.00 -1.69
N TYR A 75 1.31 -2.95 -1.05
CA TYR A 75 0.28 -3.98 -1.20
C TYR A 75 -0.97 -3.32 -1.74
N LEU A 76 -1.50 -3.89 -2.81
CA LEU A 76 -2.72 -3.37 -3.41
C LEU A 76 -3.91 -4.15 -2.85
N SER A 77 -5.00 -3.44 -2.61
CA SER A 77 -6.23 -4.07 -2.13
C SER A 77 -6.84 -4.92 -3.22
N LYS A 78 -7.17 -6.14 -2.88
CA LYS A 78 -7.85 -7.05 -3.80
C LYS A 78 -9.03 -7.70 -3.08
N TYR A 79 -10.03 -8.03 -3.81
CA TYR A 79 -11.21 -8.68 -3.24
C TYR A 79 -11.34 -10.08 -3.76
#